data_55efd02cd1d45570f7a66fb87d12a9f9
#
_entry.id   55efd02cd1d45570f7a66fb87d12a9f9
#
_cell.length_a   1.000
_cell.length_b   1.000
_cell.length_c   1.000
_cell.angle_alpha   90.00
_cell.angle_beta   90.00
_cell.angle_gamma   90.00
#
_symmetry.space_group_name_H-M   'P 1'
#
loop_
_entity.id
_entity.type
_entity.pdbx_description
1 polymer ?
#
loop_
_entity_poly.entity_id
_entity_poly.type
_entity_poly.pdbx_seq_one_letter_code
_entity_poly.pdbx_strand_id
1 'polypeptide(L)'
;TLMCHYQHRAHTDPLIHIGEQDITAHVDFTHVAEAGQKAGFHVAGYTNQASFLLANGLLHLLNTIKDERESLHAKQAVKQLIQSSEMGELFKVIALTKNIEIPLNGFLLNDKRVSL
;
A
#
# COMPACT_ATOMS: atom_id res chain seq x y z
N THR A 1 9.09 0.31 14.70
CA THR A 1 8.49 -0.73 15.56
C THR A 1 8.53 -2.08 14.87
N LEU A 2 9.26 -3.01 15.47
CA LEU A 2 9.35 -4.37 14.95
C LEU A 2 8.26 -5.22 15.60
N MET A 3 7.50 -5.96 14.79
CA MET A 3 6.47 -6.88 15.26
C MET A 3 6.62 -8.23 14.56
N CYS A 4 6.34 -9.29 15.28
CA CYS A 4 6.34 -10.64 14.76
C CYS A 4 4.93 -11.22 14.83
N HIS A 5 4.57 -12.03 13.84
CA HIS A 5 3.26 -12.67 13.78
C HIS A 5 3.43 -14.17 13.53
N TYR A 6 2.94 -14.96 14.47
CA TYR A 6 2.96 -16.41 14.40
C TYR A 6 1.57 -16.96 14.75
N GLN A 7 0.98 -17.74 13.85
CA GLN A 7 -0.36 -18.34 14.03
C GLN A 7 -1.40 -17.30 14.54
N HIS A 8 -1.48 -16.15 13.87
CA HIS A 8 -2.39 -15.03 14.18
C HIS A 8 -2.14 -14.34 15.53
N ARG A 9 -0.99 -14.58 16.15
CA ARG A 9 -0.60 -13.90 17.40
C ARG A 9 0.60 -13.00 17.17
N ALA A 10 0.49 -11.77 17.63
CA ALA A 10 1.56 -10.79 17.55
C ALA A 10 2.45 -10.86 18.80
N HIS A 11 3.76 -10.72 18.61
CA HIS A 11 4.75 -10.63 19.69
C HIS A 11 5.96 -9.83 19.20
N THR A 12 6.93 -9.59 20.08
CA THR A 12 8.07 -8.71 19.81
C THR A 12 9.42 -9.43 19.76
N ASP A 13 9.45 -10.76 19.87
CA ASP A 13 10.70 -11.52 19.88
C ASP A 13 10.97 -12.15 18.50
N PRO A 14 11.91 -11.58 17.70
CA PRO A 14 12.23 -12.13 16.39
C PRO A 14 13.08 -13.40 16.43
N LEU A 15 13.59 -13.79 17.60
CA LEU A 15 14.50 -14.91 17.76
C LEU A 15 13.82 -16.23 18.17
N ILE A 16 12.49 -16.23 18.31
CA ILE A 16 11.68 -17.44 18.47
C ILE A 16 10.95 -17.72 17.14
N HIS A 17 10.53 -18.98 16.95
CA HIS A 17 9.84 -19.42 15.71
C HIS A 17 10.59 -19.02 14.42
N ILE A 18 11.92 -19.16 14.45
CA ILE A 18 12.80 -18.75 13.34
C ILE A 18 12.43 -19.49 12.07
N GLY A 19 12.14 -18.72 11.00
CA GLY A 19 11.73 -19.26 9.72
C GLY A 19 10.24 -19.62 9.63
N GLU A 20 9.49 -19.48 10.71
CA GLU A 20 8.06 -19.85 10.76
C GLU A 20 7.12 -18.67 11.04
N GLN A 21 7.64 -17.46 11.17
CA GLN A 21 6.84 -16.29 11.51
C GLN A 21 7.10 -15.13 10.56
N ASP A 22 6.13 -14.23 10.46
CA ASP A 22 6.27 -12.97 9.74
C ASP A 22 6.91 -11.93 10.65
N ILE A 23 7.89 -11.22 10.13
CA ILE A 23 8.54 -10.09 10.82
C ILE A 23 8.20 -8.83 10.06
N THR A 24 7.54 -7.89 10.73
CA THR A 24 7.07 -6.64 10.11
C THR A 24 7.58 -5.42 10.87
N ALA A 25 7.71 -4.31 10.17
CA ALA A 25 8.04 -3.03 10.77
C ALA A 25 7.26 -1.92 10.08
N HIS A 26 6.98 -0.84 10.82
CA HIS A 26 6.43 0.36 10.21
C HIS A 26 7.48 1.01 9.32
N VAL A 27 7.07 1.49 8.17
CA VAL A 27 7.94 2.21 7.23
C VAL A 27 7.88 3.70 7.53
N ASP A 28 9.02 4.33 7.70
CA ASP A 28 9.13 5.77 7.79
C ASP A 28 9.22 6.36 6.38
N PHE A 29 8.07 6.74 5.83
CA PHE A 29 7.98 7.26 4.47
C PHE A 29 8.66 8.61 4.30
N THR A 30 8.75 9.42 5.34
CA THR A 30 9.52 10.67 5.30
C THR A 30 11.00 10.37 5.05
N HIS A 31 11.54 9.38 5.77
CA HIS A 31 12.93 8.96 5.57
C HIS A 31 13.17 8.39 4.17
N VAL A 32 12.22 7.61 3.65
CA VAL A 32 12.29 7.08 2.28
C VAL A 32 12.30 8.21 1.26
N ALA A 33 11.42 9.22 1.44
CA ALA A 33 11.37 10.39 0.55
C ALA A 33 12.69 11.18 0.59
N GLU A 34 13.24 11.43 1.77
CA GLU A 34 14.51 12.14 1.94
C GLU A 34 15.67 11.40 1.29
N ALA A 35 15.76 10.08 1.52
CA ALA A 35 16.80 9.25 0.94
C ALA A 35 16.68 9.22 -0.60
N GLY A 36 15.46 9.13 -1.11
CA GLY A 36 15.19 9.19 -2.54
C GLY A 36 15.65 10.50 -3.15
N GLN A 37 15.31 11.64 -2.53
CA GLN A 37 15.74 12.96 -3.00
C GLN A 37 17.26 13.11 -2.99
N LYS A 38 17.93 12.65 -1.94
CA LYS A 38 19.39 12.65 -1.88
C LYS A 38 20.04 11.81 -2.99
N ALA A 39 19.38 10.76 -3.42
CA ALA A 39 19.83 9.89 -4.52
C ALA A 39 19.44 10.41 -5.91
N GLY A 40 18.83 11.61 -5.99
CA GLY A 40 18.47 12.23 -7.26
C GLY A 40 17.10 11.85 -7.79
N PHE A 41 16.23 11.23 -6.96
CA PHE A 41 14.85 10.95 -7.33
C PHE A 41 13.93 12.12 -6.95
N HIS A 42 12.82 12.17 -7.65
CA HIS A 42 11.71 13.07 -7.36
C HIS A 42 10.59 12.30 -6.68
N VAL A 43 10.00 12.84 -5.61
CA VAL A 43 8.82 12.24 -4.99
C VAL A 43 7.61 12.61 -5.84
N ALA A 44 7.13 11.68 -6.65
CA ALA A 44 6.06 11.91 -7.62
C ALA A 44 4.66 11.76 -7.01
N GLY A 45 4.54 11.04 -5.89
CA GLY A 45 3.26 10.89 -5.21
C GLY A 45 3.39 10.11 -3.91
N TYR A 46 2.44 10.34 -3.01
CA TYR A 46 2.29 9.60 -1.77
C TYR A 46 0.82 9.56 -1.39
N THR A 47 0.29 8.37 -1.13
CA THR A 47 -1.12 8.23 -0.75
C THR A 47 -1.34 6.90 -0.03
N ASN A 48 -2.57 6.65 0.40
CA ASN A 48 -2.95 5.35 0.94
C ASN A 48 -3.30 4.35 -0.17
N GLN A 49 -3.34 3.07 0.19
CA GLN A 49 -3.61 2.00 -0.75
C GLN A 49 -4.98 2.13 -1.42
N ALA A 50 -6.02 2.49 -0.65
CA ALA A 50 -7.37 2.64 -1.20
C ALA A 50 -7.41 3.68 -2.32
N SER A 51 -6.89 4.88 -2.06
CA SER A 51 -6.86 5.96 -3.05
C SER A 51 -6.04 5.58 -4.29
N PHE A 52 -4.91 4.93 -4.09
CA PHE A 52 -4.05 4.48 -5.19
C PHE A 52 -4.76 3.46 -6.09
N LEU A 53 -5.37 2.43 -5.51
CA LEU A 53 -6.04 1.38 -6.26
C LEU A 53 -7.29 1.91 -6.98
N LEU A 54 -8.08 2.74 -6.29
CA LEU A 54 -9.28 3.35 -6.89
C LEU A 54 -8.92 4.28 -8.05
N ALA A 55 -7.88 5.09 -7.91
CA ALA A 55 -7.41 5.97 -8.96
C ALA A 55 -6.91 5.21 -10.19
N ASN A 56 -6.40 4.00 -10.02
CA ASN A 56 -5.95 3.15 -11.12
C ASN A 56 -7.05 2.27 -11.73
N GLY A 57 -8.30 2.46 -11.33
CA GLY A 57 -9.44 1.80 -11.99
C GLY A 57 -9.84 0.46 -11.40
N LEU A 58 -9.57 0.21 -10.10
CA LEU A 58 -9.91 -1.05 -9.45
C LEU A 58 -11.38 -1.41 -9.60
N LEU A 59 -12.29 -0.45 -9.40
CA LEU A 59 -13.74 -0.70 -9.52
C LEU A 59 -14.15 -1.02 -10.95
N HIS A 60 -13.50 -0.41 -11.94
CA HIS A 60 -13.75 -0.73 -13.34
C HIS A 60 -13.35 -2.18 -13.66
N LEU A 61 -12.18 -2.60 -13.19
CA LEU A 61 -11.73 -3.98 -13.36
C LEU A 61 -12.69 -4.97 -12.69
N LEU A 62 -13.17 -4.64 -11.49
CA LEU A 62 -14.14 -5.47 -10.77
C LEU A 62 -15.41 -5.68 -11.60
N ASN A 63 -15.89 -4.65 -12.29
CA ASN A 63 -17.09 -4.71 -13.12
C ASN A 63 -16.90 -5.52 -14.42
N THR A 64 -15.67 -5.88 -14.80
CA THR A 64 -15.39 -6.72 -15.97
C THR A 64 -15.60 -8.21 -15.70
N ILE A 65 -15.73 -8.62 -14.46
CA ILE A 65 -15.90 -10.03 -14.06
C ILE A 65 -17.36 -10.41 -14.31
N LYS A 66 -17.57 -11.39 -15.19
CA LYS A 66 -18.90 -11.82 -15.62
C LYS A 66 -19.49 -12.98 -14.82
N ASP A 67 -18.64 -13.89 -14.28
CA ASP A 67 -19.10 -14.99 -13.45
C ASP A 67 -19.52 -14.47 -12.07
N GLU A 68 -20.75 -14.81 -11.63
CA GLU A 68 -21.30 -14.31 -10.38
C GLU A 68 -20.51 -14.74 -9.14
N ARG A 69 -20.02 -15.99 -9.13
CA ARG A 69 -19.23 -16.51 -8.00
C ARG A 69 -17.88 -15.81 -7.91
N GLU A 70 -17.18 -15.69 -9.03
CA GLU A 70 -15.90 -14.98 -9.08
C GLU A 70 -16.07 -13.50 -8.74
N SER A 71 -17.14 -12.87 -9.23
CA SER A 71 -17.47 -11.48 -8.93
C SER A 71 -17.69 -11.27 -7.43
N LEU A 72 -18.41 -12.19 -6.77
CA LEU A 72 -18.64 -12.08 -5.32
C LEU A 72 -17.34 -12.21 -4.53
N HIS A 73 -16.49 -13.17 -4.88
CA HIS A 73 -15.17 -13.34 -4.26
C HIS A 73 -14.29 -12.12 -4.48
N ALA A 74 -14.28 -11.58 -5.70
CA ALA A 74 -13.50 -10.39 -6.03
C ALA A 74 -13.99 -9.15 -5.24
N LYS A 75 -15.29 -8.98 -5.09
CA LYS A 75 -15.86 -7.88 -4.29
C LYS A 75 -15.45 -7.96 -2.83
N GLN A 76 -15.42 -9.15 -2.25
CA GLN A 76 -14.96 -9.36 -0.88
C GLN A 76 -13.47 -9.04 -0.73
N ALA A 77 -12.64 -9.49 -1.68
CA ALA A 77 -11.21 -9.20 -1.70
C ALA A 77 -10.94 -7.69 -1.85
N VAL A 78 -11.65 -7.02 -2.76
CA VAL A 78 -11.55 -5.57 -2.96
C VAL A 78 -11.94 -4.83 -1.69
N LYS A 79 -12.99 -5.26 -1.00
CA LYS A 79 -13.42 -4.64 0.26
C LYS A 79 -12.29 -4.66 1.29
N GLN A 80 -11.57 -5.78 1.44
CA GLN A 80 -10.41 -5.85 2.33
C GLN A 80 -9.29 -4.89 1.92
N LEU A 81 -9.02 -4.79 0.61
CA LEU A 81 -7.94 -3.94 0.10
C LEU A 81 -8.19 -2.44 0.29
N ILE A 82 -9.45 -1.99 0.25
CA ILE A 82 -9.78 -0.55 0.26
C ILE A 82 -10.45 -0.07 1.54
N GLN A 83 -10.93 -0.97 2.38
CA GLN A 83 -11.61 -0.57 3.62
C GLN A 83 -10.62 0.06 4.60
N SER A 84 -10.95 1.23 5.15
CA SER A 84 -10.07 1.99 6.03
C SER A 84 -9.69 1.25 7.32
N SER A 85 -10.60 0.45 7.85
CA SER A 85 -10.37 -0.38 9.05
C SER A 85 -9.49 -1.60 8.78
N GLU A 86 -9.24 -1.92 7.52
CA GLU A 86 -8.43 -3.05 7.09
C GLU A 86 -7.11 -2.55 6.48
N MET A 87 -6.94 -2.71 5.17
CA MET A 87 -5.69 -2.42 4.47
C MET A 87 -5.68 -1.05 3.77
N GLY A 88 -6.87 -0.50 3.49
CA GLY A 88 -6.99 0.65 2.59
C GLY A 88 -6.30 1.92 3.09
N GLU A 89 -6.39 2.20 4.39
CA GLU A 89 -5.75 3.38 5.00
C GLU A 89 -4.41 3.04 5.66
N LEU A 90 -4.28 1.83 6.19
CA LEU A 90 -3.08 1.38 6.90
C LEU A 90 -1.85 1.31 5.99
N PHE A 91 -2.02 0.75 4.80
CA PHE A 91 -0.93 0.63 3.84
C PHE A 91 -0.82 1.89 2.97
N LYS A 92 0.41 2.26 2.67
CA LYS A 92 0.74 3.47 1.91
C LYS A 92 1.49 3.12 0.64
N VAL A 93 1.44 4.03 -0.31
CA VAL A 93 2.16 3.93 -1.59
C VAL A 93 2.96 5.20 -1.79
N ILE A 94 4.23 5.09 -2.10
CA ILE A 94 5.08 6.21 -2.50
C ILE A 94 5.67 5.91 -3.87
N ALA A 95 5.74 6.92 -4.73
CA ALA A 95 6.39 6.82 -6.03
C ALA A 95 7.60 7.74 -6.09
N LEU A 96 8.73 7.16 -6.40
CA LEU A 96 9.98 7.89 -6.67
C LEU A 96 10.27 7.79 -8.16
N THR A 97 10.45 8.92 -8.82
CA THR A 97 10.70 8.97 -10.25
C THR A 97 12.03 9.63 -10.55
N LYS A 98 12.62 9.27 -11.70
CA LYS A 98 13.82 9.92 -12.20
C LYS A 98 13.65 10.18 -13.70
N ASN A 99 13.78 11.44 -14.09
CA ASN A 99 13.61 11.88 -15.49
C ASN A 99 12.23 11.58 -16.07
N ILE A 100 11.19 11.55 -15.23
CA ILE A 100 9.79 11.38 -15.62
C ILE A 100 9.01 12.61 -15.13
N GLU A 101 8.34 13.33 -16.05
CA GLU A 101 7.64 14.58 -15.74
C GLU A 101 6.12 14.48 -15.89
N ILE A 102 5.59 13.29 -16.18
CA ILE A 102 4.15 13.07 -16.33
C ILE A 102 3.50 12.76 -14.97
N PRO A 103 2.27 13.22 -14.73
CA PRO A 103 1.51 12.82 -13.54
C PRO A 103 1.23 11.32 -13.54
N LEU A 104 1.32 10.69 -12.38
CA LEU A 104 0.99 9.28 -12.22
C LEU A 104 -0.46 9.13 -11.81
N ASN A 105 -1.22 8.27 -12.50
CA ASN A 105 -2.65 8.09 -12.28
C ASN A 105 -3.00 7.69 -10.84
N GLY A 106 -2.16 6.92 -10.19
CA GLY A 106 -2.40 6.43 -8.84
C GLY A 106 -2.54 7.51 -7.77
N PHE A 107 -2.11 8.75 -8.06
CA PHE A 107 -2.14 9.87 -7.11
C PHE A 107 -3.12 10.97 -7.49
N LEU A 108 -3.89 10.80 -8.58
CA LEU A 108 -4.83 11.82 -9.05
C LEU A 108 -6.05 11.99 -8.13
N LEU A 109 -6.47 10.94 -7.46
CA LEU A 109 -7.61 10.98 -6.56
C LEU A 109 -7.26 11.64 -5.23
N ASN A 110 -6.09 11.32 -4.68
CA ASN A 110 -5.61 11.85 -3.41
C ASN A 110 -4.09 11.75 -3.37
N ASP A 111 -3.42 12.87 -3.13
CA ASP A 111 -1.96 12.93 -3.01
C ASP A 111 -1.61 13.59 -1.69
N LYS A 112 -0.95 12.84 -0.81
CA LYS A 112 -0.61 13.26 0.55
C LYS A 112 0.86 13.63 0.72
N ARG A 113 1.56 14.00 -0.37
CA ARG A 113 2.98 14.39 -0.30
C ARG A 113 3.27 15.48 0.72
N VAL A 114 2.34 16.38 0.93
CA VAL A 114 2.48 17.47 1.92
C VAL A 114 2.57 16.97 3.36
N SER A 115 2.19 15.73 3.63
CA SER A 115 2.27 15.12 4.96
C SER A 115 3.60 14.41 5.24
N LEU A 116 4.47 14.33 4.27
CA LEU A 116 5.79 13.70 4.41
C LEU A 116 6.80 14.56 5.19
#